data_67584ec378bba6aaf75f7939cd9157b9
#
_entry.id   67584ec378bba6aaf75f7939cd9157b9
#
_cell.length_a   1.000
_cell.length_b   1.000
_cell.length_c   1.000
_cell.angle_alpha   90.00
_cell.angle_beta   90.00
_cell.angle_gamma   90.00
#
_symmetry.space_group_name_H-M   'P 1'
#
loop_
_entity.id
_entity.type
_entity.pdbx_description
1 polymer ?
#
loop_
_entity_poly.entity_id
_entity_poly.type
_entity_poly.pdbx_seq_one_letter_code
_entity_poly.pdbx_strand_id
1 'polypeptide(L)'
;LQREEKKLTDQRKQGLNMLTRRNFIQKTALTAGALVAGNSLMSEVMAEEAAQKLVILHTNDVHSRLEPFPMDGGRNQGLGGVAARAERIKQVRAEGSQVLLLDAGDIFQGTPYFNFYKGEPEMKAMAAMGYDACTMGNHDFDAGLENFANQLMHANFPVLLSNYDFSHTPMEHKAIPYKIFKKGKLKVGITGVGIELKGLVPENLYGATRYLDPVKEATRVAEHLKKKEGCDMVICLSHLGAKYRDNKVSDEVFAKESDHIDLVIGGHTHTFFDAPVVYKNKSGDDVIVNQVGWGGIVLGRMDFAFQRNKRKNLEASHTVVIGKKTSE
;
A
#
# COMPACT_ATOMS: atom_id res chain seq x y z
N LEU A 1 -27.43 32.81 -19.57
CA LEU A 1 -27.38 31.36 -19.36
C LEU A 1 -26.94 30.58 -20.60
N GLN A 2 -27.53 30.79 -21.78
CA GLN A 2 -27.15 30.06 -23.01
C GLN A 2 -25.78 30.41 -23.60
N ARG A 3 -25.17 31.53 -23.25
CA ARG A 3 -23.81 31.91 -23.70
C ARG A 3 -22.68 31.31 -22.84
N GLU A 4 -22.96 30.95 -21.59
CA GLU A 4 -21.96 30.33 -20.70
C GLU A 4 -21.87 28.82 -20.93
N GLU A 5 -22.99 28.16 -21.22
CA GLU A 5 -22.97 26.74 -21.58
C GLU A 5 -22.21 26.43 -22.88
N LYS A 6 -22.23 27.35 -23.82
CA LYS A 6 -21.48 27.21 -25.10
C LYS A 6 -19.96 27.35 -24.90
N LYS A 7 -19.52 28.17 -23.94
CA LYS A 7 -18.08 28.32 -23.60
C LYS A 7 -17.53 27.10 -22.88
N LEU A 8 -18.33 26.45 -22.02
CA LEU A 8 -17.93 25.22 -21.29
C LEU A 8 -17.85 24.00 -22.20
N THR A 9 -18.67 23.98 -23.28
CA THR A 9 -18.67 22.87 -24.27
C THR A 9 -17.49 22.96 -25.22
N ASP A 10 -17.02 24.18 -25.56
CA ASP A 10 -15.86 24.37 -26.43
C ASP A 10 -14.52 24.13 -25.70
N GLN A 11 -14.44 24.40 -24.42
CA GLN A 11 -13.24 24.08 -23.64
C GLN A 11 -13.06 22.57 -23.40
N ARG A 12 -14.13 21.77 -23.36
CA ARG A 12 -14.05 20.31 -23.28
C ARG A 12 -13.60 19.62 -24.59
N LYS A 13 -13.70 20.30 -25.73
CA LYS A 13 -13.28 19.74 -27.04
C LYS A 13 -11.79 19.98 -27.36
N GLN A 14 -11.09 20.83 -26.64
CA GLN A 14 -9.66 21.10 -26.89
C GLN A 14 -8.69 20.22 -26.09
N GLY A 15 -9.17 19.35 -25.20
CA GLY A 15 -8.34 18.49 -24.32
C GLY A 15 -8.15 17.05 -24.75
N LEU A 16 -8.80 16.56 -25.83
CA LEU A 16 -8.65 15.17 -26.28
C LEU A 16 -7.89 15.11 -27.62
N ASN A 17 -6.56 15.20 -27.57
CA ASN A 17 -5.73 14.74 -28.69
C ASN A 17 -5.75 13.20 -28.72
N MET A 18 -6.81 12.61 -29.27
CA MET A 18 -6.82 11.21 -29.65
C MET A 18 -5.86 11.04 -30.84
N LEU A 19 -4.81 10.23 -30.61
CA LEU A 19 -3.95 9.70 -31.69
C LEU A 19 -4.86 8.92 -32.65
N THR A 20 -5.26 9.56 -33.75
CA THR A 20 -6.05 8.88 -34.78
C THR A 20 -5.16 7.87 -35.52
N ARG A 21 -5.74 6.74 -35.97
CA ARG A 21 -5.08 5.72 -36.82
C ARG A 21 -4.29 6.32 -37.97
N ARG A 22 -4.70 7.49 -38.46
CA ARG A 22 -4.07 8.21 -39.56
C ARG A 22 -2.69 8.78 -39.18
N ASN A 23 -2.51 9.27 -37.95
CA ASN A 23 -1.21 9.77 -37.46
C ASN A 23 -0.20 8.64 -37.19
N PHE A 24 -0.71 7.45 -36.85
CA PHE A 24 0.12 6.26 -36.72
C PHE A 24 0.66 5.78 -38.09
N ILE A 25 -0.20 5.75 -39.10
CA ILE A 25 0.16 5.30 -40.47
C ILE A 25 1.11 6.29 -41.16
N GLN A 26 0.96 7.62 -40.97
CA GLN A 26 1.86 8.60 -41.55
C GLN A 26 3.29 8.57 -40.95
N LYS A 27 3.44 8.18 -39.69
CA LYS A 27 4.78 8.00 -39.08
C LYS A 27 5.47 6.71 -39.54
N THR A 28 4.73 5.69 -39.96
CA THR A 28 5.27 4.42 -40.46
C THR A 28 5.69 4.47 -41.93
N ALA A 29 5.14 5.39 -42.73
CA ALA A 29 5.43 5.50 -44.16
C ALA A 29 6.72 6.28 -44.49
N LEU A 30 7.32 6.99 -43.53
CA LEU A 30 8.55 7.77 -43.72
C LEU A 30 9.84 6.98 -43.39
N THR A 31 9.73 5.72 -42.97
CA THR A 31 10.87 4.87 -42.60
C THR A 31 11.17 3.75 -43.58
N ALA A 32 10.49 3.68 -44.73
CA ALA A 32 10.71 2.61 -45.72
C ALA A 32 11.87 2.92 -46.70
N GLY A 33 12.65 3.98 -46.54
CA GLY A 33 13.66 4.44 -47.48
C GLY A 33 15.13 4.27 -47.07
N ALA A 34 15.45 3.66 -45.91
CA ALA A 34 16.83 3.52 -45.41
C ALA A 34 17.11 2.12 -44.85
N LEU A 35 16.84 1.13 -45.65
CA LEU A 35 17.23 -0.26 -45.37
C LEU A 35 18.41 -0.62 -46.29
N VAL A 36 19.66 -0.51 -45.80
CA VAL A 36 20.75 -1.48 -46.08
C VAL A 36 22.04 -1.24 -45.25
N ALA A 37 22.12 -0.33 -44.30
CA ALA A 37 23.34 -0.23 -43.48
C ALA A 37 23.04 0.26 -42.08
N GLY A 38 22.57 -0.62 -41.17
CA GLY A 38 22.37 -0.18 -39.77
C GLY A 38 21.57 -1.08 -38.86
N ASN A 39 21.59 -2.40 -39.06
CA ASN A 39 20.82 -3.32 -38.19
C ASN A 39 21.27 -3.43 -36.72
N SER A 40 22.37 -2.79 -36.32
CA SER A 40 22.82 -2.77 -34.92
C SER A 40 22.44 -1.50 -34.15
N LEU A 41 22.34 -0.36 -34.80
CA LEU A 41 21.99 0.91 -34.12
C LEU A 41 20.50 1.11 -33.95
N MET A 42 19.65 0.53 -34.80
CA MET A 42 18.17 0.64 -34.63
C MET A 42 17.60 -0.30 -33.58
N SER A 43 18.25 -1.40 -33.27
CA SER A 43 17.80 -2.26 -32.16
C SER A 43 18.10 -1.64 -30.77
N GLU A 44 19.09 -0.77 -30.65
CA GLU A 44 19.41 -0.04 -29.44
C GLU A 44 18.53 1.19 -29.24
N VAL A 45 18.00 1.81 -30.29
CA VAL A 45 17.11 2.97 -30.23
C VAL A 45 15.65 2.57 -30.04
N MET A 46 15.25 1.35 -30.42
CA MET A 46 13.90 0.81 -30.22
C MET A 46 13.75 -0.05 -28.95
N ALA A 47 14.81 -0.35 -28.26
CA ALA A 47 14.77 -0.70 -26.85
C ALA A 47 14.68 0.61 -26.03
N GLU A 48 13.62 1.39 -26.24
CA GLU A 48 13.11 2.28 -25.23
C GLU A 48 12.85 1.38 -24.04
N GLU A 49 13.78 1.37 -23.10
CA GLU A 49 13.82 0.42 -21.97
C GLU A 49 12.46 0.56 -21.28
N ALA A 50 11.61 -0.43 -21.46
CA ALA A 50 10.24 -0.40 -21.02
C ALA A 50 10.24 0.03 -19.55
N ALA A 51 9.50 1.09 -19.23
CA ALA A 51 9.40 1.62 -17.87
C ALA A 51 9.18 0.45 -16.91
N GLN A 52 10.03 0.32 -15.89
CA GLN A 52 9.91 -0.77 -14.96
C GLN A 52 8.62 -0.59 -14.14
N LYS A 53 7.73 -1.59 -14.18
CA LYS A 53 6.45 -1.56 -13.48
C LYS A 53 6.54 -2.21 -12.12
N LEU A 54 5.90 -1.58 -11.13
CA LEU A 54 5.73 -2.11 -9.78
C LEU A 54 4.27 -1.99 -9.38
N VAL A 55 3.65 -3.10 -9.01
CA VAL A 55 2.30 -3.15 -8.48
C VAL A 55 2.39 -3.26 -6.96
N ILE A 56 1.77 -2.33 -6.25
CA ILE A 56 1.55 -2.41 -4.82
C ILE A 56 0.14 -2.90 -4.58
N LEU A 57 0.01 -4.07 -3.96
CA LEU A 57 -1.23 -4.56 -3.40
C LEU A 57 -1.21 -4.32 -1.90
N HIS A 58 -2.34 -3.89 -1.33
CA HIS A 58 -2.39 -3.66 0.11
C HIS A 58 -3.74 -3.93 0.73
N THR A 59 -3.69 -4.27 2.00
CA THR A 59 -4.82 -4.39 2.92
C THR A 59 -4.53 -3.60 4.20
N ASN A 60 -5.56 -3.34 4.97
CA ASN A 60 -5.53 -2.80 6.32
C ASN A 60 -6.78 -3.24 7.06
N ASP A 61 -6.72 -3.28 8.39
CA ASP A 61 -7.88 -3.50 9.26
C ASP A 61 -8.71 -4.73 8.84
N VAL A 62 -8.03 -5.85 8.58
CA VAL A 62 -8.70 -7.09 8.13
C VAL A 62 -9.52 -7.70 9.26
N HIS A 63 -9.11 -7.47 10.52
CA HIS A 63 -9.87 -7.81 11.70
C HIS A 63 -10.31 -9.27 11.73
N SER A 64 -9.35 -10.19 11.58
CA SER A 64 -9.59 -11.63 11.65
C SER A 64 -10.66 -12.15 10.66
N ARG A 65 -11.00 -11.36 9.63
CA ARG A 65 -12.04 -11.72 8.66
C ARG A 65 -11.49 -12.75 7.65
N LEU A 66 -11.52 -14.03 8.06
CA LEU A 66 -11.13 -15.15 7.21
C LEU A 66 -12.26 -15.58 6.27
N GLU A 67 -13.48 -15.66 6.79
CA GLU A 67 -14.66 -15.96 6.00
C GLU A 67 -15.25 -14.67 5.37
N PRO A 68 -15.98 -14.79 4.27
CA PRO A 68 -16.79 -13.68 3.77
C PRO A 68 -17.79 -13.20 4.83
N PHE A 69 -18.25 -11.96 4.70
CA PHE A 69 -19.38 -11.50 5.51
C PHE A 69 -20.60 -12.40 5.28
N PRO A 70 -21.36 -12.72 6.35
CA PRO A 70 -22.50 -13.67 6.25
C PRO A 70 -23.56 -13.14 5.28
N MET A 71 -24.30 -14.08 4.69
CA MET A 71 -25.43 -13.81 3.79
C MET A 71 -26.71 -13.50 4.61
N ASP A 72 -26.68 -12.42 5.38
CA ASP A 72 -27.71 -12.05 6.36
C ASP A 72 -28.57 -10.86 5.91
N GLY A 73 -28.44 -10.42 4.66
CA GLY A 73 -29.10 -9.22 4.14
C GLY A 73 -28.37 -7.93 4.48
N GLY A 74 -27.26 -7.98 5.22
CA GLY A 74 -26.45 -6.82 5.56
C GLY A 74 -25.75 -6.19 4.34
N ARG A 75 -25.32 -4.93 4.50
CA ARG A 75 -24.65 -4.15 3.45
C ARG A 75 -23.43 -4.87 2.85
N ASN A 76 -22.70 -5.62 3.65
CA ASN A 76 -21.44 -6.26 3.29
C ASN A 76 -21.59 -7.75 2.98
N GLN A 77 -22.81 -8.29 2.89
CA GLN A 77 -23.04 -9.71 2.67
C GLN A 77 -22.23 -10.27 1.50
N GLY A 78 -21.59 -11.42 1.71
CA GLY A 78 -20.79 -12.10 0.70
C GLY A 78 -19.47 -11.42 0.32
N LEU A 79 -19.14 -10.25 0.88
CA LEU A 79 -17.90 -9.53 0.62
C LEU A 79 -16.77 -10.02 1.54
N GLY A 80 -15.52 -9.79 1.11
CA GLY A 80 -14.32 -10.19 1.83
C GLY A 80 -14.01 -11.67 1.68
N GLY A 81 -13.33 -12.20 2.70
CA GLY A 81 -12.90 -13.59 2.77
C GLY A 81 -11.52 -13.85 2.17
N VAL A 82 -10.73 -14.66 2.88
CA VAL A 82 -9.32 -14.93 2.54
C VAL A 82 -9.18 -15.68 1.22
N ALA A 83 -10.09 -16.63 0.92
CA ALA A 83 -10.02 -17.43 -0.31
C ALA A 83 -10.18 -16.56 -1.58
N ALA A 84 -11.19 -15.66 -1.58
CA ALA A 84 -11.42 -14.74 -2.71
C ALA A 84 -10.27 -13.74 -2.84
N ARG A 85 -9.72 -13.26 -1.73
CA ARG A 85 -8.54 -12.37 -1.71
C ARG A 85 -7.30 -13.07 -2.27
N ALA A 86 -7.03 -14.32 -1.84
CA ALA A 86 -5.91 -15.12 -2.33
C ALA A 86 -5.99 -15.34 -3.84
N GLU A 87 -7.16 -15.68 -4.37
CA GLU A 87 -7.36 -15.86 -5.81
C GLU A 87 -7.09 -14.56 -6.57
N ARG A 88 -7.58 -13.41 -6.05
CA ARG A 88 -7.33 -12.11 -6.71
C ARG A 88 -5.85 -11.73 -6.71
N ILE A 89 -5.14 -11.94 -5.60
CA ILE A 89 -3.68 -11.73 -5.52
C ILE A 89 -2.96 -12.60 -6.55
N LYS A 90 -3.34 -13.89 -6.67
CA LYS A 90 -2.78 -14.81 -7.65
C LYS A 90 -2.99 -14.32 -9.09
N GLN A 91 -4.18 -13.81 -9.42
CA GLN A 91 -4.48 -13.24 -10.74
C GLN A 91 -3.58 -12.05 -11.06
N VAL A 92 -3.42 -11.11 -10.11
CA VAL A 92 -2.54 -9.94 -10.32
C VAL A 92 -1.08 -10.36 -10.50
N ARG A 93 -0.60 -11.34 -9.72
CA ARG A 93 0.78 -11.86 -9.91
C ARG A 93 0.98 -12.52 -11.27
N ALA A 94 -0.07 -13.15 -11.82
CA ALA A 94 -0.02 -13.78 -13.15
C ALA A 94 0.07 -12.75 -14.30
N GLU A 95 -0.19 -11.47 -14.07
CA GLU A 95 -0.01 -10.40 -15.07
C GLU A 95 1.48 -10.14 -15.41
N GLY A 96 2.42 -10.75 -14.66
CA GLY A 96 3.86 -10.70 -14.94
C GLY A 96 4.59 -9.45 -14.45
N SER A 97 3.90 -8.53 -13.77
CA SER A 97 4.53 -7.37 -13.14
C SER A 97 5.24 -7.73 -11.82
N GLN A 98 6.18 -6.87 -11.39
CA GLN A 98 6.74 -6.97 -10.03
C GLN A 98 5.65 -6.56 -9.02
N VAL A 99 5.37 -7.41 -8.04
CA VAL A 99 4.31 -7.18 -7.04
C VAL A 99 4.91 -7.10 -5.64
N LEU A 100 4.44 -6.14 -4.84
CA LEU A 100 4.55 -6.10 -3.38
C LEU A 100 3.16 -6.21 -2.79
N LEU A 101 2.97 -7.09 -1.82
CA LEU A 101 1.73 -7.27 -1.06
C LEU A 101 1.98 -6.89 0.40
N LEU A 102 1.29 -5.85 0.87
CA LEU A 102 1.55 -5.17 2.14
C LEU A 102 0.29 -5.07 3.00
N ASP A 103 0.46 -4.99 4.33
CA ASP A 103 -0.65 -4.79 5.26
C ASP A 103 -0.33 -3.69 6.27
N ALA A 104 -1.31 -2.83 6.56
CA ALA A 104 -1.15 -1.67 7.43
C ALA A 104 -1.72 -1.89 8.85
N GLY A 105 -1.73 -3.15 9.34
CA GLY A 105 -2.08 -3.48 10.73
C GLY A 105 -3.57 -3.70 10.99
N ASP A 106 -3.90 -3.97 12.23
CA ASP A 106 -5.19 -4.48 12.71
C ASP A 106 -5.58 -5.78 11.97
N ILE A 107 -4.63 -6.71 11.99
CA ILE A 107 -4.79 -8.06 11.44
C ILE A 107 -5.75 -8.86 12.32
N PHE A 108 -5.60 -8.71 13.65
CA PHE A 108 -6.30 -9.45 14.68
C PHE A 108 -7.62 -8.80 15.09
N GLN A 109 -8.40 -9.55 15.88
CA GLN A 109 -9.64 -9.14 16.51
C GLN A 109 -10.79 -8.88 15.50
N GLY A 110 -12.02 -9.18 15.89
CA GLY A 110 -13.23 -8.86 15.12
C GLY A 110 -14.05 -10.09 14.71
N THR A 111 -13.53 -11.31 14.81
CA THR A 111 -14.30 -12.54 14.55
C THR A 111 -14.03 -13.62 15.60
N PRO A 112 -14.91 -14.66 15.70
CA PRO A 112 -14.67 -15.78 16.60
C PRO A 112 -13.33 -16.50 16.37
N TYR A 113 -12.76 -16.47 15.17
CA TYR A 113 -11.45 -17.07 14.89
C TYR A 113 -10.38 -16.52 15.84
N PHE A 114 -10.28 -15.21 16.00
CA PHE A 114 -9.33 -14.61 16.94
C PHE A 114 -9.60 -15.03 18.40
N ASN A 115 -10.88 -15.13 18.79
CA ASN A 115 -11.22 -15.50 20.15
C ASN A 115 -10.75 -16.92 20.50
N PHE A 116 -10.77 -17.84 19.53
CA PHE A 116 -10.35 -19.24 19.73
C PHE A 116 -8.86 -19.46 19.45
N TYR A 117 -8.34 -18.89 18.36
CA TYR A 117 -7.01 -19.23 17.83
C TYR A 117 -5.97 -18.11 18.01
N LYS A 118 -6.36 -16.94 18.54
CA LYS A 118 -5.47 -15.85 18.94
C LYS A 118 -4.53 -15.33 17.84
N GLY A 119 -4.92 -15.47 16.56
CA GLY A 119 -4.17 -14.92 15.41
C GLY A 119 -3.41 -15.96 14.58
N GLU A 120 -3.37 -17.22 14.98
CA GLU A 120 -2.68 -18.28 14.22
C GLU A 120 -3.22 -18.43 12.79
N PRO A 121 -4.54 -18.58 12.55
CA PRO A 121 -5.06 -18.74 11.19
C PRO A 121 -4.88 -17.48 10.34
N GLU A 122 -4.91 -16.28 10.93
CA GLU A 122 -4.65 -15.01 10.26
C GLU A 122 -3.21 -14.94 9.73
N MET A 123 -2.21 -15.22 10.57
CA MET A 123 -0.81 -15.23 10.17
C MET A 123 -0.51 -16.31 9.13
N LYS A 124 -1.07 -17.52 9.30
CA LYS A 124 -0.94 -18.60 8.31
C LYS A 124 -1.54 -18.23 6.96
N ALA A 125 -2.72 -17.60 6.97
CA ALA A 125 -3.39 -17.14 5.74
C ALA A 125 -2.55 -16.06 5.02
N MET A 126 -2.03 -15.08 5.76
CA MET A 126 -1.15 -14.05 5.21
C MET A 126 0.14 -14.65 4.63
N ALA A 127 0.77 -15.58 5.35
CA ALA A 127 1.96 -16.29 4.86
C ALA A 127 1.66 -17.09 3.58
N ALA A 128 0.52 -17.79 3.51
CA ALA A 128 0.10 -18.55 2.34
C ALA A 128 -0.22 -17.65 1.13
N MET A 129 -0.79 -16.46 1.35
CA MET A 129 -1.02 -15.45 0.32
C MET A 129 0.27 -14.75 -0.12
N GLY A 130 1.38 -14.92 0.61
CA GLY A 130 2.69 -14.34 0.32
C GLY A 130 2.72 -12.82 0.54
N TYR A 131 2.27 -12.36 1.71
CA TYR A 131 2.52 -10.98 2.12
C TYR A 131 4.03 -10.74 2.22
N ASP A 132 4.48 -9.57 1.74
CA ASP A 132 5.90 -9.17 1.78
C ASP A 132 6.26 -8.50 3.11
N ALA A 133 5.34 -7.73 3.71
CA ALA A 133 5.51 -7.10 5.04
C ALA A 133 4.15 -6.65 5.61
N CYS A 134 4.11 -6.44 6.94
CA CYS A 134 3.03 -5.77 7.64
C CYS A 134 3.56 -4.76 8.68
N THR A 135 2.68 -3.92 9.22
CA THR A 135 2.88 -3.20 10.47
C THR A 135 1.92 -3.72 11.54
N MET A 136 1.92 -3.12 12.74
CA MET A 136 0.96 -3.43 13.80
C MET A 136 -0.04 -2.30 13.96
N GLY A 137 -1.31 -2.68 14.16
CA GLY A 137 -2.34 -1.79 14.66
C GLY A 137 -2.60 -1.99 16.15
N ASN A 138 -3.55 -1.26 16.70
CA ASN A 138 -3.88 -1.32 18.12
C ASN A 138 -4.57 -2.64 18.52
N HIS A 139 -5.37 -3.23 17.63
CA HIS A 139 -6.03 -4.51 17.90
C HIS A 139 -5.09 -5.72 17.79
N ASP A 140 -3.90 -5.55 17.23
CA ASP A 140 -2.87 -6.59 17.25
C ASP A 140 -2.32 -6.83 18.67
N PHE A 141 -2.62 -5.94 19.62
CA PHE A 141 -2.31 -6.09 21.04
C PHE A 141 -3.42 -6.74 21.87
N ASP A 142 -4.62 -7.00 21.34
CA ASP A 142 -5.81 -7.41 22.11
C ASP A 142 -5.67 -8.74 22.87
N ALA A 143 -4.79 -9.64 22.43
CA ALA A 143 -4.43 -10.84 23.21
C ALA A 143 -3.08 -10.72 23.96
N GLY A 144 -2.55 -9.49 24.05
CA GLY A 144 -1.27 -9.18 24.65
C GLY A 144 -0.09 -9.35 23.70
N LEU A 145 0.99 -8.62 24.00
CA LEU A 145 2.19 -8.55 23.16
C LEU A 145 2.91 -9.91 23.06
N GLU A 146 2.88 -10.71 24.13
CA GLU A 146 3.45 -12.07 24.12
C GLU A 146 2.71 -12.96 23.09
N ASN A 147 1.38 -12.86 23.04
CA ASN A 147 0.61 -13.62 22.05
C ASN A 147 1.03 -13.22 20.63
N PHE A 148 1.06 -11.91 20.32
CA PHE A 148 1.46 -11.46 18.99
C PHE A 148 2.87 -11.98 18.63
N ALA A 149 3.81 -11.87 19.55
CA ALA A 149 5.18 -12.36 19.38
C ALA A 149 5.26 -13.87 19.10
N ASN A 150 4.36 -14.66 19.71
CA ASN A 150 4.27 -16.09 19.49
C ASN A 150 3.65 -16.42 18.13
N GLN A 151 2.67 -15.64 17.65
CA GLN A 151 2.05 -15.86 16.34
C GLN A 151 3.01 -15.60 15.16
N LEU A 152 4.08 -14.81 15.37
CA LEU A 152 5.08 -14.56 14.33
C LEU A 152 5.82 -15.82 13.85
N MET A 153 5.78 -16.93 14.60
CA MET A 153 6.29 -18.21 14.12
C MET A 153 5.56 -18.72 12.86
N HIS A 154 4.34 -18.26 12.62
CA HIS A 154 3.53 -18.62 11.44
C HIS A 154 3.69 -17.62 10.28
N ALA A 155 4.35 -16.49 10.50
CA ALA A 155 4.63 -15.48 9.49
C ALA A 155 5.95 -15.79 8.75
N ASN A 156 5.96 -15.62 7.43
CA ASN A 156 7.17 -15.65 6.60
C ASN A 156 7.55 -14.27 6.07
N PHE A 157 7.00 -13.23 6.67
CA PHE A 157 7.19 -11.81 6.36
C PHE A 157 7.52 -11.03 7.65
N PRO A 158 8.26 -9.91 7.55
CA PRO A 158 8.59 -9.09 8.71
C PRO A 158 7.44 -8.20 9.15
N VAL A 159 7.45 -7.87 10.44
CA VAL A 159 6.72 -6.74 11.02
C VAL A 159 7.63 -5.52 10.98
N LEU A 160 7.19 -4.43 10.36
CA LEU A 160 7.94 -3.19 10.20
C LEU A 160 7.35 -2.11 11.10
N LEU A 161 8.17 -1.62 12.05
CA LEU A 161 7.79 -0.56 12.99
C LEU A 161 9.01 0.25 13.39
N SER A 162 8.95 1.55 13.18
CA SER A 162 10.04 2.47 13.51
C SER A 162 9.79 3.29 14.77
N ASN A 163 8.53 3.44 15.19
CA ASN A 163 8.14 4.33 16.29
C ASN A 163 7.68 3.62 17.57
N TYR A 164 7.89 2.30 17.67
CA TYR A 164 7.76 1.59 18.94
C TYR A 164 9.12 1.07 19.39
N ASP A 165 9.48 1.38 20.60
CA ASP A 165 10.61 0.73 21.27
C ASP A 165 10.10 -0.45 22.09
N PHE A 166 10.46 -1.64 21.63
CA PHE A 166 10.07 -2.92 22.21
C PHE A 166 11.12 -3.48 23.19
N SER A 167 12.12 -2.68 23.59
CA SER A 167 13.12 -3.13 24.56
C SER A 167 12.47 -3.68 25.83
N HIS A 168 12.94 -4.82 26.29
CA HIS A 168 12.41 -5.54 27.45
C HIS A 168 10.97 -6.04 27.31
N THR A 169 10.51 -6.27 26.08
CA THR A 169 9.21 -6.87 25.76
C THR A 169 9.38 -8.18 24.97
N PRO A 170 8.34 -9.03 24.86
CA PRO A 170 8.37 -10.21 24.01
C PRO A 170 8.60 -9.92 22.52
N MET A 171 8.42 -8.67 22.08
CA MET A 171 8.65 -8.22 20.70
C MET A 171 10.06 -7.70 20.43
N GLU A 172 10.93 -7.65 21.47
CA GLU A 172 12.31 -7.24 21.29
C GLU A 172 12.99 -8.05 20.18
N HIS A 173 13.60 -7.36 19.21
CA HIS A 173 14.22 -7.92 17.99
C HIS A 173 13.28 -8.66 17.02
N LYS A 174 11.97 -8.70 17.26
CA LYS A 174 11.00 -9.35 16.35
C LYS A 174 10.39 -8.39 15.33
N ALA A 175 10.18 -7.13 15.73
CA ALA A 175 9.87 -6.06 14.79
C ALA A 175 11.16 -5.35 14.37
N ILE A 176 11.25 -4.94 13.11
CA ILE A 176 12.41 -4.22 12.57
C ILE A 176 11.98 -2.86 12.01
N PRO A 177 12.83 -1.82 12.07
CA PRO A 177 12.43 -0.48 11.66
C PRO A 177 12.17 -0.35 10.16
N TYR A 178 12.80 -1.14 9.32
CA TYR A 178 12.60 -1.14 7.88
C TYR A 178 13.13 -2.41 7.21
N LYS A 179 12.69 -2.63 5.97
CA LYS A 179 13.27 -3.64 5.06
C LYS A 179 13.35 -3.11 3.64
N ILE A 180 14.37 -3.53 2.89
CA ILE A 180 14.55 -3.19 1.48
C ILE A 180 14.17 -4.39 0.63
N PHE A 181 13.28 -4.16 -0.33
CA PHE A 181 12.84 -5.16 -1.30
C PHE A 181 13.42 -4.82 -2.67
N LYS A 182 14.06 -5.81 -3.28
CA LYS A 182 14.52 -5.71 -4.66
C LYS A 182 13.43 -6.28 -5.58
N LYS A 183 12.86 -5.45 -6.43
CA LYS A 183 11.84 -5.83 -7.40
C LYS A 183 12.37 -5.48 -8.82
N GLY A 184 12.94 -6.47 -9.50
CA GLY A 184 13.73 -6.23 -10.71
C GLY A 184 14.95 -5.35 -10.42
N LYS A 185 15.07 -4.21 -11.10
CA LYS A 185 16.14 -3.22 -10.86
C LYS A 185 15.81 -2.21 -9.76
N LEU A 186 14.57 -2.21 -9.22
CA LEU A 186 14.14 -1.26 -8.22
C LEU A 186 14.52 -1.71 -6.81
N LYS A 187 14.92 -0.73 -6.00
CA LYS A 187 15.05 -0.85 -4.55
C LYS A 187 13.88 -0.11 -3.88
N VAL A 188 13.01 -0.85 -3.21
CA VAL A 188 11.89 -0.30 -2.47
C VAL A 188 12.15 -0.45 -0.98
N GLY A 189 12.33 0.67 -0.29
CA GLY A 189 12.44 0.70 1.17
C GLY A 189 11.05 0.76 1.78
N ILE A 190 10.79 -0.07 2.79
CA ILE A 190 9.51 -0.06 3.50
C ILE A 190 9.78 0.08 4.99
N THR A 191 9.08 1.01 5.63
CA THR A 191 9.04 1.20 7.08
C THR A 191 7.60 1.13 7.57
N GLY A 192 7.38 1.20 8.89
CA GLY A 192 6.05 1.24 9.48
C GLY A 192 5.97 2.16 10.68
N VAL A 193 4.76 2.65 10.98
CA VAL A 193 4.43 3.43 12.17
C VAL A 193 3.09 2.97 12.76
N GLY A 194 3.06 2.86 14.09
CA GLY A 194 1.84 2.56 14.85
C GLY A 194 1.31 3.78 15.60
N ILE A 195 0.05 3.69 16.02
CA ILE A 195 -0.66 4.71 16.78
C ILE A 195 -0.22 4.71 18.26
N GLU A 196 -0.41 5.82 18.97
CA GLU A 196 -0.18 5.87 20.42
C GLU A 196 -1.14 4.92 21.16
N LEU A 197 -0.57 3.98 21.93
CA LEU A 197 -1.33 2.93 22.61
C LEU A 197 -1.99 3.43 23.91
N LYS A 198 -1.39 4.45 24.54
CA LYS A 198 -1.88 4.98 25.81
C LYS A 198 -3.30 5.56 25.66
N GLY A 199 -4.22 5.05 26.48
CA GLY A 199 -5.64 5.43 26.43
C GLY A 199 -6.45 4.75 25.32
N LEU A 200 -5.80 3.96 24.47
CA LEU A 200 -6.45 3.17 23.40
C LEU A 200 -6.39 1.66 23.71
N VAL A 201 -5.24 1.18 24.17
CA VAL A 201 -4.99 -0.22 24.54
C VAL A 201 -4.72 -0.29 26.04
N PRO A 202 -5.26 -1.27 26.78
CA PRO A 202 -4.90 -1.50 28.19
C PRO A 202 -3.39 -1.70 28.38
N GLU A 203 -2.80 -1.05 29.38
CA GLU A 203 -1.34 -1.04 29.59
C GLU A 203 -0.73 -2.44 29.76
N ASN A 204 -1.45 -3.35 30.41
CA ASN A 204 -1.02 -4.73 30.61
C ASN A 204 -0.91 -5.54 29.29
N LEU A 205 -1.50 -5.07 28.17
CA LEU A 205 -1.44 -5.74 26.88
C LEU A 205 -0.23 -5.31 26.05
N TYR A 206 0.28 -4.09 26.23
CA TYR A 206 1.48 -3.62 25.53
C TYR A 206 2.74 -3.52 26.43
N GLY A 207 2.56 -3.65 27.77
CA GLY A 207 3.66 -3.73 28.74
C GLY A 207 4.63 -2.56 28.67
N ALA A 208 5.92 -2.85 28.58
CA ALA A 208 7.00 -1.86 28.57
C ALA A 208 7.22 -1.19 27.19
N THR A 209 6.36 -1.44 26.21
CA THR A 209 6.46 -0.80 24.89
C THR A 209 6.40 0.71 25.00
N ARG A 210 7.39 1.42 24.45
CA ARG A 210 7.43 2.87 24.45
C ARG A 210 7.03 3.41 23.08
N TYR A 211 6.10 4.35 23.08
CA TYR A 211 5.72 5.09 21.88
C TYR A 211 6.73 6.23 21.64
N LEU A 212 7.24 6.30 20.43
CA LEU A 212 8.10 7.36 19.94
C LEU A 212 7.35 8.19 18.89
N ASP A 213 7.82 9.42 18.63
CA ASP A 213 7.24 10.30 17.62
C ASP A 213 7.29 9.64 16.23
N PRO A 214 6.14 9.30 15.62
CA PRO A 214 6.09 8.57 14.37
C PRO A 214 6.65 9.38 13.18
N VAL A 215 6.45 10.70 13.18
CA VAL A 215 6.96 11.57 12.11
C VAL A 215 8.49 11.61 12.16
N LYS A 216 9.06 11.82 13.33
CA LYS A 216 10.52 11.89 13.54
C LYS A 216 11.19 10.57 13.17
N GLU A 217 10.70 9.46 13.73
CA GLU A 217 11.33 8.16 13.54
C GLU A 217 11.22 7.66 12.10
N ALA A 218 10.04 7.77 11.47
CA ALA A 218 9.87 7.37 10.09
C ALA A 218 10.67 8.27 9.12
N THR A 219 10.74 9.58 9.36
CA THR A 219 11.57 10.48 8.54
C THR A 219 13.05 10.11 8.64
N ARG A 220 13.55 9.81 9.86
CA ARG A 220 14.94 9.36 10.06
C ARG A 220 15.25 8.08 9.28
N VAL A 221 14.32 7.10 9.31
CA VAL A 221 14.45 5.85 8.55
C VAL A 221 14.34 6.11 7.03
N ALA A 222 13.41 6.94 6.59
CA ALA A 222 13.22 7.26 5.18
C ALA A 222 14.43 8.00 4.58
N GLU A 223 15.03 8.91 5.34
CA GLU A 223 16.27 9.58 4.96
C GLU A 223 17.43 8.58 4.77
N HIS A 224 17.59 7.64 5.69
CA HIS A 224 18.58 6.56 5.57
C HIS A 224 18.33 5.73 4.32
N LEU A 225 17.08 5.30 4.08
CA LEU A 225 16.69 4.51 2.91
C LEU A 225 16.97 5.25 1.58
N LYS A 226 16.66 6.55 1.52
CA LYS A 226 16.92 7.37 0.32
C LYS A 226 18.41 7.67 0.14
N LYS A 227 19.07 8.23 1.18
CA LYS A 227 20.41 8.81 1.04
C LYS A 227 21.55 7.80 1.20
N LYS A 228 21.36 6.76 2.03
CA LYS A 228 22.42 5.76 2.28
C LYS A 228 22.19 4.48 1.47
N GLU A 229 20.97 3.97 1.46
CA GLU A 229 20.64 2.73 0.76
C GLU A 229 20.32 2.93 -0.72
N GLY A 230 19.99 4.16 -1.13
CA GLY A 230 19.69 4.51 -2.51
C GLY A 230 18.37 3.90 -3.01
N CYS A 231 17.35 3.85 -2.14
CA CYS A 231 16.03 3.35 -2.51
C CYS A 231 15.34 4.27 -3.53
N ASP A 232 14.81 3.66 -4.58
CA ASP A 232 14.06 4.36 -5.63
C ASP A 232 12.69 4.84 -5.10
N MET A 233 12.10 4.09 -4.17
CA MET A 233 10.83 4.39 -3.51
C MET A 233 10.91 4.05 -2.03
N VAL A 234 10.26 4.88 -1.18
CA VAL A 234 10.07 4.60 0.25
C VAL A 234 8.57 4.59 0.55
N ILE A 235 8.11 3.48 1.14
CA ILE A 235 6.73 3.25 1.56
C ILE A 235 6.68 3.22 3.08
N CYS A 236 5.68 3.90 3.67
CA CYS A 236 5.34 3.79 5.08
C CYS A 236 4.01 3.06 5.25
N LEU A 237 4.03 1.95 5.98
CA LEU A 237 2.83 1.28 6.47
C LEU A 237 2.39 2.02 7.73
N SER A 238 1.24 2.66 7.71
CA SER A 238 0.78 3.53 8.79
C SER A 238 -0.48 3.00 9.45
N HIS A 239 -0.44 2.89 10.78
CA HIS A 239 -1.66 2.63 11.54
C HIS A 239 -2.05 3.84 12.40
N LEU A 240 -1.91 5.06 11.85
CA LEU A 240 -2.21 6.32 12.54
C LEU A 240 -3.65 6.77 12.35
N GLY A 241 -4.32 6.29 11.30
CA GLY A 241 -5.65 6.77 10.88
C GLY A 241 -5.57 7.87 9.83
N ALA A 242 -6.55 7.92 8.93
CA ALA A 242 -6.52 8.81 7.76
C ALA A 242 -6.52 10.30 8.16
N LYS A 243 -7.45 10.69 9.04
CA LYS A 243 -7.63 12.10 9.48
C LYS A 243 -8.44 12.18 10.75
N TYR A 244 -8.13 13.17 11.59
CA TYR A 244 -8.89 13.51 12.80
C TYR A 244 -9.38 14.97 12.76
N ARG A 245 -10.33 15.30 13.63
CA ARG A 245 -10.85 16.67 13.81
C ARG A 245 -9.93 17.54 14.67
N ASP A 246 -9.12 16.91 15.49
CA ASP A 246 -8.12 17.54 16.36
C ASP A 246 -6.73 17.45 15.73
N ASN A 247 -5.70 17.92 16.46
CA ASN A 247 -4.31 17.91 16.01
C ASN A 247 -3.58 16.58 16.25
N LYS A 248 -4.30 15.48 16.45
CA LYS A 248 -3.70 14.14 16.58
C LYS A 248 -2.98 13.79 15.27
N VAL A 249 -1.81 13.16 15.41
CA VAL A 249 -1.06 12.71 14.24
C VAL A 249 -1.88 11.66 13.49
N SER A 250 -2.16 11.94 12.22
CA SER A 250 -2.89 11.11 11.26
C SER A 250 -2.05 10.95 10.00
N ASP A 251 -2.48 10.11 9.07
CA ASP A 251 -1.80 9.95 7.77
C ASP A 251 -1.69 11.29 7.01
N GLU A 252 -2.72 12.14 7.11
CA GLU A 252 -2.68 13.51 6.55
C GLU A 252 -1.58 14.35 7.20
N VAL A 253 -1.52 14.40 8.53
CA VAL A 253 -0.49 15.17 9.27
C VAL A 253 0.88 14.57 9.02
N PHE A 254 0.99 13.25 9.10
CA PHE A 254 2.22 12.51 8.87
C PHE A 254 2.79 12.78 7.46
N ALA A 255 1.97 12.72 6.42
CA ALA A 255 2.39 12.99 5.05
C ALA A 255 2.91 14.42 4.86
N LYS A 256 2.27 15.41 5.52
CA LYS A 256 2.68 16.83 5.45
C LYS A 256 3.93 17.13 6.25
N GLU A 257 4.13 16.45 7.39
CA GLU A 257 5.19 16.73 8.35
C GLU A 257 6.42 15.84 8.18
N SER A 258 6.33 14.76 7.40
CA SER A 258 7.45 13.86 7.11
C SER A 258 8.30 14.34 5.92
N ASP A 259 9.39 13.61 5.67
CA ASP A 259 10.24 13.80 4.49
C ASP A 259 10.69 12.45 3.92
N HIS A 260 11.06 12.42 2.65
CA HIS A 260 11.62 11.25 1.95
C HIS A 260 10.68 10.03 1.83
N ILE A 261 9.39 10.18 2.17
CA ILE A 261 8.37 9.14 2.01
C ILE A 261 7.59 9.44 0.74
N ASP A 262 7.36 8.41 -0.08
CA ASP A 262 6.69 8.52 -1.37
C ASP A 262 5.23 8.06 -1.30
N LEU A 263 4.96 7.06 -0.44
CA LEU A 263 3.66 6.43 -0.31
C LEU A 263 3.39 6.08 1.15
N VAL A 264 2.21 6.41 1.63
CA VAL A 264 1.65 5.97 2.92
C VAL A 264 0.47 5.04 2.63
N ILE A 265 0.54 3.82 3.17
CA ILE A 265 -0.57 2.88 3.19
C ILE A 265 -1.13 2.93 4.61
N GLY A 266 -2.34 3.50 4.75
CA GLY A 266 -2.96 3.79 6.04
C GLY A 266 -3.90 2.69 6.53
N GLY A 267 -4.24 2.75 7.84
CA GLY A 267 -5.20 1.90 8.53
C GLY A 267 -5.94 2.66 9.64
N HIS A 268 -6.48 1.94 10.64
CA HIS A 268 -7.08 2.38 11.87
C HIS A 268 -8.48 3.02 11.76
N THR A 269 -8.67 3.99 10.87
CA THR A 269 -9.97 4.71 10.76
C THR A 269 -10.96 4.04 9.82
N HIS A 270 -10.62 2.89 9.26
CA HIS A 270 -11.46 2.13 8.33
C HIS A 270 -11.97 2.96 7.15
N THR A 271 -11.17 3.93 6.69
CA THR A 271 -11.58 4.86 5.64
C THR A 271 -11.51 4.17 4.27
N PHE A 272 -12.61 4.21 3.53
CA PHE A 272 -12.61 3.81 2.12
C PHE A 272 -12.31 5.05 1.27
N PHE A 273 -11.10 5.14 0.74
CA PHE A 273 -10.79 6.16 -0.25
C PHE A 273 -11.26 5.72 -1.64
N ASP A 274 -11.99 6.60 -2.33
CA ASP A 274 -12.37 6.39 -3.73
C ASP A 274 -11.16 6.46 -4.66
N ALA A 275 -10.19 7.29 -4.30
CA ALA A 275 -8.90 7.45 -4.96
C ALA A 275 -7.83 7.88 -3.94
N PRO A 276 -6.54 7.56 -4.17
CA PRO A 276 -5.46 8.05 -3.32
C PRO A 276 -5.43 9.57 -3.22
N VAL A 277 -5.12 10.08 -2.04
CA VAL A 277 -4.95 11.51 -1.79
C VAL A 277 -3.48 11.85 -1.87
N VAL A 278 -3.14 13.00 -2.45
CA VAL A 278 -1.76 13.49 -2.54
C VAL A 278 -1.59 14.72 -1.64
N TYR A 279 -0.60 14.66 -0.77
CA TYR A 279 -0.19 15.78 0.07
C TYR A 279 1.22 16.23 -0.31
N LYS A 280 1.56 17.49 0.00
CA LYS A 280 2.93 18.00 -0.08
C LYS A 280 3.59 17.84 1.29
N ASN A 281 4.79 17.22 1.30
CA ASN A 281 5.62 17.11 2.50
C ASN A 281 6.37 18.42 2.79
N LYS A 282 7.20 18.42 3.84
CA LYS A 282 8.02 19.59 4.23
C LYS A 282 8.95 20.10 3.13
N SER A 283 9.46 19.23 2.29
CA SER A 283 10.34 19.56 1.16
C SER A 283 9.58 19.93 -0.11
N GLY A 284 8.23 19.87 -0.10
CA GLY A 284 7.37 20.17 -1.25
C GLY A 284 7.19 19.01 -2.22
N ASP A 285 7.68 17.81 -1.87
CA ASP A 285 7.48 16.60 -2.67
C ASP A 285 6.09 16.01 -2.46
N ASP A 286 5.60 15.28 -3.45
CA ASP A 286 4.33 14.58 -3.38
C ASP A 286 4.44 13.31 -2.52
N VAL A 287 3.51 13.17 -1.56
CA VAL A 287 3.27 11.97 -0.77
C VAL A 287 1.89 11.46 -1.08
N ILE A 288 1.81 10.25 -1.61
CA ILE A 288 0.54 9.58 -1.91
C ILE A 288 0.07 8.87 -0.64
N VAL A 289 -1.22 9.02 -0.28
CA VAL A 289 -1.84 8.36 0.87
C VAL A 289 -3.03 7.55 0.39
N ASN A 290 -3.13 6.28 0.80
CA ASN A 290 -4.27 5.43 0.50
C ASN A 290 -4.65 4.53 1.68
N GLN A 291 -5.97 4.27 1.81
CA GLN A 291 -6.55 3.34 2.79
C GLN A 291 -7.76 2.66 2.14
N VAL A 292 -8.01 1.37 2.44
CA VAL A 292 -9.01 0.56 1.73
C VAL A 292 -10.08 -0.03 2.65
N GLY A 293 -10.50 0.76 3.63
CA GLY A 293 -11.59 0.41 4.54
C GLY A 293 -11.18 -0.63 5.56
N TRP A 294 -11.93 -1.74 5.67
CA TRP A 294 -11.73 -2.76 6.69
C TRP A 294 -12.29 -4.14 6.26
N GLY A 295 -12.06 -5.17 7.09
CA GLY A 295 -12.64 -6.50 6.93
C GLY A 295 -12.20 -7.23 5.66
N GLY A 296 -11.16 -6.75 4.97
CA GLY A 296 -10.70 -7.33 3.72
C GLY A 296 -11.73 -7.30 2.59
N ILE A 297 -12.72 -6.38 2.69
CA ILE A 297 -13.75 -6.16 1.65
C ILE A 297 -13.11 -5.67 0.36
N VAL A 298 -12.04 -4.89 0.48
CA VAL A 298 -11.31 -4.30 -0.64
C VAL A 298 -9.83 -4.69 -0.57
N LEU A 299 -9.26 -5.00 -1.71
CA LEU A 299 -7.82 -5.06 -1.94
C LEU A 299 -7.42 -3.82 -2.71
N GLY A 300 -6.55 -2.99 -2.15
CA GLY A 300 -5.98 -1.84 -2.84
C GLY A 300 -4.94 -2.29 -3.87
N ARG A 301 -4.97 -1.68 -5.04
CA ARG A 301 -3.96 -1.87 -6.08
C ARG A 301 -3.49 -0.51 -6.59
N MET A 302 -2.19 -0.31 -6.59
CA MET A 302 -1.53 0.87 -7.16
C MET A 302 -0.43 0.44 -8.11
N ASP A 303 -0.53 0.86 -9.37
CA ASP A 303 0.41 0.54 -10.43
C ASP A 303 1.36 1.72 -10.64
N PHE A 304 2.64 1.52 -10.37
CA PHE A 304 3.69 2.52 -10.56
C PHE A 304 4.56 2.19 -11.76
N ALA A 305 4.87 3.22 -12.57
CA ALA A 305 5.90 3.15 -13.59
C ALA A 305 7.13 3.98 -13.18
N PHE A 306 8.30 3.40 -13.36
CA PHE A 306 9.58 4.04 -13.10
C PHE A 306 10.29 4.29 -14.42
N GLN A 307 10.51 5.55 -14.76
CA GLN A 307 11.27 5.96 -15.93
C GLN A 307 12.78 5.80 -15.71
N ARG A 308 13.58 5.86 -16.79
CA ARG A 308 15.03 5.70 -16.75
C ARG A 308 15.74 6.69 -15.80
N ASN A 309 15.19 7.89 -15.60
CA ASN A 309 15.66 8.91 -14.66
C ASN A 309 15.19 8.67 -13.21
N LYS A 310 14.65 7.49 -12.90
CA LYS A 310 14.06 7.09 -11.61
C LYS A 310 12.84 7.91 -11.18
N ARG A 311 12.27 8.74 -12.06
CA ARG A 311 10.96 9.34 -11.81
C ARG A 311 9.90 8.26 -11.74
N LYS A 312 9.18 8.23 -10.63
CA LYS A 312 8.04 7.36 -10.43
C LYS A 312 6.75 8.10 -10.76
N ASN A 313 5.86 7.44 -11.45
CA ASN A 313 4.51 7.94 -11.69
C ASN A 313 3.52 6.87 -11.22
N LEU A 314 2.49 7.28 -10.50
CA LEU A 314 1.32 6.44 -10.28
C LEU A 314 0.52 6.45 -11.59
N GLU A 315 0.51 5.31 -12.30
CA GLU A 315 -0.21 5.17 -13.57
C GLU A 315 -1.70 4.88 -13.34
N ALA A 316 -1.98 4.05 -12.32
CA ALA A 316 -3.35 3.66 -12.00
C ALA A 316 -3.49 3.33 -10.51
N SER A 317 -4.67 3.58 -9.97
CA SER A 317 -5.09 3.10 -8.67
C SER A 317 -6.48 2.48 -8.79
N HIS A 318 -6.65 1.28 -8.26
CA HIS A 318 -7.88 0.53 -8.31
C HIS A 318 -8.24 0.01 -6.92
N THR A 319 -9.51 0.13 -6.58
CA THR A 319 -10.12 -0.59 -5.46
C THR A 319 -10.75 -1.88 -5.99
N VAL A 320 -10.19 -3.02 -5.61
CA VAL A 320 -10.69 -4.32 -6.05
C VAL A 320 -11.58 -4.89 -4.95
N VAL A 321 -12.88 -4.92 -5.19
CA VAL A 321 -13.85 -5.52 -4.28
C VAL A 321 -13.62 -7.03 -4.22
N ILE A 322 -13.51 -7.58 -3.02
CA ILE A 322 -13.30 -9.00 -2.76
C ILE A 322 -14.62 -9.66 -2.40
N GLY A 323 -14.84 -10.85 -2.94
CA GLY A 323 -16.09 -11.58 -2.79
C GLY A 323 -17.12 -11.20 -3.87
N LYS A 324 -18.26 -11.88 -3.86
CA LYS A 324 -19.38 -11.60 -4.77
C LYS A 324 -20.54 -11.02 -3.97
N LYS A 325 -21.01 -9.83 -4.35
CA LYS A 325 -22.43 -9.56 -4.15
C LYS A 325 -23.16 -10.53 -5.07
N THR A 326 -23.93 -11.46 -4.51
CA THR A 326 -24.93 -12.16 -5.34
C THR A 326 -25.87 -11.10 -5.86
N SER A 327 -25.84 -10.86 -7.17
CA SER A 327 -26.95 -10.16 -7.85
C SER A 327 -28.21 -10.95 -7.57
N GLU A 328 -29.15 -10.37 -6.87
CA GLU A 328 -30.53 -10.80 -6.89
C GLU A 328 -31.07 -10.77 -8.31
#